data_1f7ffb88c841fae10f921c7942fad632
#
_entry.id   1f7ffb88c841fae10f921c7942fad632
#
_cell.length_a   1.000
_cell.length_b   1.000
_cell.length_c   1.000
_cell.angle_alpha   90.00
_cell.angle_beta   90.00
_cell.angle_gamma   90.00
#
_symmetry.space_group_name_H-M   'P 1'
#
loop_
_entity.id
_entity.type
_entity.pdbx_description
1 polymer ?
#
loop_
_entity_poly.entity_id
_entity_poly.type
_entity_poly.pdbx_seq_one_letter_code
_entity_poly.pdbx_strand_id
1 'polypeptide(L)'
;IVPGTDAILSVGGDGTFLSASKRVADSGVPILGVNMGRLGFLSENNPEEVVDALLSGNYGIEDRTMLHSVISGAEPCGTEDYWPYALNEVTVHRSGASVLGINVTVDGDELPTYWADGLIVATSSGSTAYSLSAGGPICSPASRVLIIEPISPHNLNVRPLVVPETAVIDISVKSRDDSVICTMDNRTMSLPSSASLRVSMAQFSLKRIRLSRSSFVKALVSKLFWGEDIRNNGEK
;
A
#
# COMPACT_ATOMS: atom_id res chain seq x y z
N ILE A 1 18.81 10.12 7.18
CA ILE A 1 18.91 11.19 6.14
C ILE A 1 19.92 12.21 6.62
N VAL A 2 20.81 12.63 5.72
CA VAL A 2 21.83 13.67 6.03
C VAL A 2 21.13 15.03 6.15
N PRO A 3 21.45 15.85 7.17
CA PRO A 3 20.91 17.20 7.29
C PRO A 3 21.19 18.03 6.02
N GLY A 4 20.18 18.77 5.53
CA GLY A 4 20.27 19.55 4.31
C GLY A 4 19.97 18.77 3.02
N THR A 5 19.43 17.54 3.12
CA THR A 5 18.93 16.80 1.97
C THR A 5 17.61 17.41 1.50
N ASP A 6 17.54 17.89 0.26
CA ASP A 6 16.33 18.51 -0.31
C ASP A 6 15.36 17.45 -0.89
N ALA A 7 15.88 16.35 -1.42
CA ALA A 7 15.10 15.27 -2.00
C ALA A 7 15.89 13.96 -2.08
N ILE A 8 15.16 12.84 -2.19
CA ILE A 8 15.72 11.51 -2.46
C ILE A 8 15.29 11.06 -3.87
N LEU A 9 16.25 10.63 -4.68
CA LEU A 9 15.98 9.99 -5.96
C LEU A 9 15.94 8.47 -5.75
N SER A 10 14.76 7.88 -5.93
CA SER A 10 14.57 6.42 -5.90
C SER A 10 14.66 5.89 -7.33
N VAL A 11 15.82 5.36 -7.71
CA VAL A 11 16.10 4.88 -9.06
C VAL A 11 15.82 3.39 -9.13
N GLY A 12 14.73 3.00 -9.81
CA GLY A 12 14.27 1.60 -9.90
C GLY A 12 12.76 1.51 -10.07
N GLY A 13 12.17 0.39 -9.65
CA GLY A 13 10.72 0.18 -9.65
C GLY A 13 10.06 0.59 -8.33
N ASP A 14 8.75 0.27 -8.21
CA ASP A 14 7.95 0.60 -7.01
C ASP A 14 8.52 -0.03 -5.73
N GLY A 15 9.11 -1.25 -5.80
CA GLY A 15 9.77 -1.86 -4.64
C GLY A 15 10.97 -1.06 -4.13
N THR A 16 11.75 -0.41 -5.04
CA THR A 16 12.85 0.49 -4.66
C THR A 16 12.29 1.75 -3.98
N PHE A 17 11.16 2.25 -4.46
CA PHE A 17 10.47 3.38 -3.86
C PHE A 17 10.00 3.07 -2.43
N LEU A 18 9.42 1.88 -2.20
CA LEU A 18 9.01 1.42 -0.86
C LEU A 18 10.22 1.29 0.09
N SER A 19 11.36 0.84 -0.40
CA SER A 19 12.59 0.82 0.39
C SER A 19 13.11 2.22 0.73
N ALA A 20 12.98 3.17 -0.20
CA ALA A 20 13.30 4.58 0.03
C ALA A 20 12.34 5.22 1.04
N SER A 21 11.04 4.90 1.00
CA SER A 21 10.04 5.43 1.94
C SER A 21 10.38 5.09 3.39
N LYS A 22 10.83 3.86 3.66
CA LYS A 22 11.30 3.45 4.98
C LYS A 22 12.52 4.25 5.45
N ARG A 23 13.47 4.54 4.55
CA ARG A 23 14.67 5.31 4.89
C ARG A 23 14.38 6.78 5.16
N VAL A 24 13.41 7.34 4.46
CA VAL A 24 12.96 8.72 4.65
C VAL A 24 12.14 8.85 5.92
N ALA A 25 11.29 7.87 6.21
CA ALA A 25 10.40 7.82 7.38
C ALA A 25 9.64 9.15 7.56
N ASP A 26 9.69 9.72 8.75
CA ASP A 26 9.04 10.97 9.15
C ASP A 26 9.90 12.23 8.93
N SER A 27 11.04 12.12 8.24
CA SER A 27 11.95 13.25 8.01
C SER A 27 11.34 14.41 7.21
N GLY A 28 10.23 14.14 6.50
CA GLY A 28 9.59 15.11 5.61
C GLY A 28 10.35 15.39 4.31
N VAL A 29 11.48 14.69 4.05
CA VAL A 29 12.22 14.79 2.80
C VAL A 29 11.43 14.10 1.68
N PRO A 30 11.14 14.78 0.55
CA PRO A 30 10.35 14.21 -0.51
C PRO A 30 11.14 13.19 -1.35
N ILE A 31 10.43 12.18 -1.88
CA ILE A 31 10.99 11.15 -2.76
C ILE A 31 10.52 11.39 -4.19
N LEU A 32 11.44 11.33 -5.14
CA LEU A 32 11.16 11.25 -6.57
C LEU A 32 11.46 9.85 -7.09
N GLY A 33 10.44 9.16 -7.59
CA GLY A 33 10.59 7.86 -8.24
C GLY A 33 11.06 8.01 -9.69
N VAL A 34 12.18 7.38 -10.02
CA VAL A 34 12.76 7.34 -11.36
C VAL A 34 12.73 5.91 -11.88
N ASN A 35 12.03 5.69 -12.98
CA ASN A 35 11.85 4.36 -13.55
C ASN A 35 13.02 3.97 -14.44
N MET A 36 13.56 2.76 -14.23
CA MET A 36 14.64 2.19 -15.06
C MET A 36 14.19 0.94 -15.85
N GLY A 37 12.89 0.66 -15.90
CA GLY A 37 12.39 -0.54 -16.57
C GLY A 37 10.89 -0.53 -16.76
N ARG A 38 10.18 -1.46 -16.08
CA ARG A 38 8.71 -1.49 -16.15
C ARG A 38 8.12 -0.33 -15.37
N LEU A 39 7.28 0.43 -16.02
CA LEU A 39 6.61 1.60 -15.46
C LEU A 39 5.77 1.24 -14.23
N GLY A 40 6.12 1.78 -13.06
CA GLY A 40 5.39 1.63 -11.81
C GLY A 40 4.37 2.75 -11.57
N PHE A 41 3.56 2.67 -10.50
CA PHE A 41 2.68 3.76 -10.07
C PHE A 41 3.38 4.76 -9.14
N LEU A 42 4.44 4.33 -8.47
CA LEU A 42 5.26 5.16 -7.61
C LEU A 42 6.49 5.69 -8.36
N SER A 43 7.13 4.83 -9.18
CA SER A 43 8.27 5.16 -10.03
C SER A 43 7.80 5.30 -11.49
N GLU A 44 7.31 6.49 -11.85
CA GLU A 44 6.67 6.74 -13.15
C GLU A 44 7.49 7.65 -14.09
N ASN A 45 8.57 8.26 -13.60
CA ASN A 45 9.29 9.28 -14.36
C ASN A 45 10.51 8.69 -15.06
N ASN A 46 10.71 9.08 -16.32
CA ASN A 46 11.92 8.72 -17.07
C ASN A 46 13.11 9.55 -16.60
N PRO A 47 14.35 9.01 -16.61
CA PRO A 47 15.54 9.73 -16.14
C PRO A 47 15.77 11.07 -16.84
N GLU A 48 15.52 11.14 -18.16
CA GLU A 48 15.72 12.35 -18.95
C GLU A 48 14.78 13.49 -18.53
N GLU A 49 13.52 13.18 -18.21
CA GLU A 49 12.53 14.16 -17.78
C GLU A 49 12.79 14.70 -16.37
N VAL A 50 13.41 13.87 -15.52
CA VAL A 50 13.66 14.19 -14.11
C VAL A 50 14.64 15.35 -13.97
N VAL A 51 15.75 15.33 -14.70
CA VAL A 51 16.79 16.35 -14.63
C VAL A 51 16.24 17.72 -15.03
N ASP A 52 15.55 17.77 -16.18
CA ASP A 52 14.96 19.00 -16.69
C ASP A 52 13.90 19.57 -15.76
N ALA A 53 13.04 18.71 -15.20
CA ALA A 53 11.99 19.12 -14.29
C ALA A 53 12.55 19.66 -12.96
N LEU A 54 13.57 19.02 -12.41
CA LEU A 54 14.21 19.49 -11.17
C LEU A 54 14.93 20.84 -11.37
N LEU A 55 15.66 21.00 -12.48
CA LEU A 55 16.38 22.24 -12.79
C LEU A 55 15.42 23.41 -13.09
N SER A 56 14.27 23.13 -13.74
CA SER A 56 13.29 24.15 -14.09
C SER A 56 12.25 24.41 -13.00
N GLY A 57 12.23 23.62 -11.91
CA GLY A 57 11.21 23.72 -10.87
C GLY A 57 9.81 23.24 -11.29
N ASN A 58 9.69 22.50 -12.40
CA ASN A 58 8.42 22.02 -12.95
C ASN A 58 7.91 20.74 -12.26
N TYR A 59 7.77 20.78 -10.97
CA TYR A 59 7.23 19.71 -10.15
C TYR A 59 6.39 20.23 -8.99
N GLY A 60 5.57 19.35 -8.43
CA GLY A 60 4.84 19.59 -7.18
C GLY A 60 5.19 18.53 -6.14
N ILE A 61 4.86 18.82 -4.89
CA ILE A 61 4.98 17.87 -3.79
C ILE A 61 3.58 17.40 -3.43
N GLU A 62 3.38 16.09 -3.35
CA GLU A 62 2.16 15.44 -2.94
C GLU A 62 2.37 14.71 -1.62
N ASP A 63 1.42 14.88 -0.70
CA ASP A 63 1.37 14.08 0.52
C ASP A 63 0.67 12.75 0.25
N ARG A 64 1.28 11.66 0.69
CA ARG A 64 0.75 10.30 0.60
C ARG A 64 0.44 9.80 2.00
N THR A 65 -0.77 9.29 2.19
CA THR A 65 -1.18 8.65 3.43
C THR A 65 -0.29 7.45 3.72
N MET A 66 0.19 7.35 4.95
CA MET A 66 0.92 6.20 5.47
C MET A 66 0.02 5.47 6.47
N LEU A 67 0.05 4.14 6.46
CA LEU A 67 -0.52 3.32 7.53
C LEU A 67 0.47 3.21 8.69
N HIS A 68 -0.07 3.16 9.89
CA HIS A 68 0.62 2.76 11.12
C HIS A 68 -0.04 1.51 11.67
N SER A 69 0.76 0.48 11.97
CA SER A 69 0.28 -0.79 12.51
C SER A 69 0.86 -1.05 13.89
N VAL A 70 -0.01 -1.28 14.85
CA VAL A 70 0.37 -1.67 16.22
C VAL A 70 0.01 -3.14 16.42
N ILE A 71 1.00 -3.96 16.77
CA ILE A 71 0.83 -5.38 17.08
C ILE A 71 0.67 -5.50 18.60
N SER A 72 -0.32 -6.27 19.04
CA SER A 72 -0.57 -6.58 20.46
C SER A 72 -0.61 -8.09 20.66
N GLY A 73 -0.14 -8.54 21.84
CA GLY A 73 -0.11 -9.97 22.20
C GLY A 73 1.08 -10.75 21.63
N ALA A 74 1.99 -10.09 20.91
CA ALA A 74 3.23 -10.70 20.43
C ALA A 74 4.30 -9.64 20.15
N GLU A 75 5.56 -10.04 20.29
CA GLU A 75 6.69 -9.30 19.71
C GLU A 75 6.87 -9.76 18.24
N PRO A 76 7.10 -8.84 17.31
CA PRO A 76 7.38 -9.19 15.91
C PRO A 76 8.63 -10.07 15.84
N CYS A 77 8.46 -11.33 15.45
CA CYS A 77 9.55 -12.28 15.38
C CYS A 77 10.29 -12.16 14.04
N GLY A 78 11.65 -12.05 14.08
CA GLY A 78 12.49 -12.12 12.88
C GLY A 78 12.81 -10.79 12.20
N THR A 79 12.58 -9.65 12.86
CA THR A 79 12.84 -8.34 12.27
C THR A 79 13.77 -7.51 13.16
N GLU A 80 15.10 -7.64 12.97
CA GLU A 80 16.06 -6.65 13.49
C GLU A 80 15.75 -5.23 13.01
N ASP A 81 14.85 -5.08 12.01
CA ASP A 81 14.54 -3.88 11.28
C ASP A 81 13.02 -3.65 11.18
N TYR A 82 12.30 -3.90 12.30
CA TYR A 82 10.86 -3.67 12.38
C TYR A 82 10.52 -2.18 12.19
N TRP A 83 9.65 -1.89 11.22
CA TRP A 83 9.12 -0.55 10.94
C TRP A 83 7.61 -0.65 10.77
N PRO A 84 6.80 -0.09 11.70
CA PRO A 84 5.36 -0.32 11.78
C PRO A 84 4.50 0.44 10.76
N TYR A 85 5.10 0.96 9.70
CA TYR A 85 4.41 1.78 8.73
C TYR A 85 4.40 1.13 7.35
N ALA A 86 3.36 1.43 6.56
CA ALA A 86 3.24 1.01 5.17
C ALA A 86 2.68 2.15 4.31
N LEU A 87 3.19 2.28 3.08
CA LEU A 87 2.70 3.22 2.09
C LEU A 87 1.51 2.63 1.32
N ASN A 88 1.60 1.36 0.93
CA ASN A 88 0.57 0.69 0.16
C ASN A 88 -0.42 -0.02 1.08
N GLU A 89 0.00 -1.07 1.78
CA GLU A 89 -0.91 -1.93 2.54
C GLU A 89 -0.26 -2.65 3.71
N VAL A 90 -1.11 -3.00 4.67
CA VAL A 90 -0.87 -3.99 5.72
C VAL A 90 -1.76 -5.18 5.43
N THR A 91 -1.21 -6.40 5.50
CA THR A 91 -1.98 -7.62 5.25
C THR A 91 -1.84 -8.64 6.36
N VAL A 92 -2.86 -9.47 6.51
CA VAL A 92 -2.84 -10.68 7.33
C VAL A 92 -3.21 -11.86 6.44
N HIS A 93 -2.39 -12.89 6.42
CA HIS A 93 -2.58 -14.10 5.62
C HIS A 93 -2.53 -15.36 6.48
N ARG A 94 -3.17 -16.41 6.02
CA ARG A 94 -2.97 -17.76 6.56
C ARG A 94 -1.52 -18.20 6.33
N SER A 95 -0.95 -18.89 7.30
CA SER A 95 0.38 -19.52 7.18
C SER A 95 0.31 -20.95 6.61
N GLY A 96 -0.82 -21.60 6.78
CA GLY A 96 -1.07 -22.98 6.34
C GLY A 96 -2.23 -23.09 5.34
N ALA A 97 -2.87 -24.25 5.30
CA ALA A 97 -3.97 -24.54 4.38
C ALA A 97 -5.35 -24.11 4.94
N SER A 98 -5.46 -23.89 6.25
CA SER A 98 -6.73 -23.57 6.92
C SER A 98 -7.18 -22.14 6.61
N VAL A 99 -8.47 -21.97 6.29
CA VAL A 99 -9.09 -20.65 6.15
C VAL A 99 -9.07 -19.91 7.48
N LEU A 100 -8.86 -18.59 7.42
CA LEU A 100 -8.94 -17.73 8.61
C LEU A 100 -10.35 -17.24 8.85
N GLY A 101 -10.77 -17.21 10.12
CA GLY A 101 -11.87 -16.37 10.56
C GLY A 101 -11.30 -15.03 11.03
N ILE A 102 -11.49 -13.97 10.25
CA ILE A 102 -10.92 -12.66 10.53
C ILE A 102 -12.01 -11.76 11.09
N ASN A 103 -11.84 -11.33 12.34
CA ASN A 103 -12.72 -10.37 12.98
C ASN A 103 -12.12 -8.97 12.77
N VAL A 104 -12.95 -8.06 12.34
CA VAL A 104 -12.57 -6.67 12.04
C VAL A 104 -13.54 -5.73 12.73
N THR A 105 -13.01 -4.71 13.40
CA THR A 105 -13.81 -3.56 13.83
C THR A 105 -13.33 -2.30 13.12
N VAL A 106 -14.22 -1.38 12.85
CA VAL A 106 -13.94 -0.07 12.27
C VAL A 106 -14.49 0.97 13.23
N ASP A 107 -13.61 1.78 13.81
CA ASP A 107 -13.95 2.79 14.83
C ASP A 107 -14.72 2.20 16.03
N GLY A 108 -14.49 0.92 16.34
CA GLY A 108 -15.15 0.17 17.40
C GLY A 108 -16.41 -0.59 16.99
N ASP A 109 -16.94 -0.38 15.79
CA ASP A 109 -18.09 -1.09 15.23
C ASP A 109 -17.64 -2.42 14.62
N GLU A 110 -18.26 -3.54 15.03
CA GLU A 110 -17.90 -4.88 14.54
C GLU A 110 -18.46 -5.15 13.15
N LEU A 111 -17.61 -5.65 12.25
CA LEU A 111 -18.02 -6.24 10.99
C LEU A 111 -18.26 -7.75 11.15
N PRO A 112 -19.12 -8.37 10.31
CA PRO A 112 -19.24 -9.82 10.26
C PRO A 112 -17.88 -10.47 10.01
N THR A 113 -17.62 -11.60 10.68
CA THR A 113 -16.37 -12.36 10.50
C THR A 113 -16.13 -12.69 9.03
N TYR A 114 -14.99 -12.30 8.51
CA TYR A 114 -14.52 -12.69 7.18
C TYR A 114 -13.89 -14.07 7.24
N TRP A 115 -14.45 -15.03 6.50
CA TRP A 115 -13.83 -16.33 6.27
C TRP A 115 -13.06 -16.25 4.96
N ALA A 116 -11.74 -16.13 5.04
CA ALA A 116 -10.91 -15.79 3.88
C ALA A 116 -9.48 -16.33 4.03
N ASP A 117 -8.72 -16.32 2.95
CA ASP A 117 -7.27 -16.60 2.97
C ASP A 117 -6.47 -15.50 3.62
N GLY A 118 -7.04 -14.29 3.70
CA GLY A 118 -6.41 -13.14 4.33
C GLY A 118 -7.25 -11.87 4.22
N LEU A 119 -6.68 -10.78 4.70
CA LEU A 119 -7.26 -9.44 4.66
C LEU A 119 -6.17 -8.43 4.33
N ILE A 120 -6.51 -7.43 3.53
CA ILE A 120 -5.68 -6.29 3.18
C ILE A 120 -6.32 -5.04 3.78
N VAL A 121 -5.53 -4.20 4.42
CA VAL A 121 -5.87 -2.80 4.69
C VAL A 121 -4.93 -1.94 3.84
N ALA A 122 -5.48 -1.29 2.82
CA ALA A 122 -4.69 -0.52 1.87
C ALA A 122 -5.00 0.99 1.95
N THR A 123 -4.01 1.81 1.62
CA THR A 123 -4.19 3.24 1.37
C THR A 123 -4.75 3.46 -0.05
N SER A 124 -5.12 4.68 -0.38
CA SER A 124 -5.43 5.05 -1.77
C SER A 124 -4.24 4.83 -2.72
N SER A 125 -3.00 5.00 -2.25
CA SER A 125 -1.79 4.65 -3.03
C SER A 125 -1.70 3.14 -3.27
N GLY A 126 -1.98 2.32 -2.26
CA GLY A 126 -1.98 0.86 -2.32
C GLY A 126 -3.14 0.27 -3.13
N SER A 127 -4.15 1.07 -3.48
CA SER A 127 -5.27 0.60 -4.32
C SER A 127 -4.85 0.05 -5.69
N THR A 128 -3.68 0.43 -6.16
CA THR A 128 -3.07 -0.07 -7.42
C THR A 128 -1.97 -1.12 -7.19
N ALA A 129 -1.77 -1.55 -5.93
CA ALA A 129 -0.81 -2.59 -5.54
C ALA A 129 -1.53 -3.94 -5.30
N TYR A 130 -1.32 -4.59 -4.17
CA TYR A 130 -1.91 -5.91 -3.90
C TYR A 130 -3.43 -5.87 -3.81
N SER A 131 -4.02 -4.79 -3.30
CA SER A 131 -5.48 -4.61 -3.27
C SER A 131 -6.10 -4.74 -4.66
N LEU A 132 -5.47 -4.18 -5.71
CA LEU A 132 -5.94 -4.33 -7.09
C LEU A 132 -5.99 -5.80 -7.52
N SER A 133 -4.95 -6.57 -7.20
CA SER A 133 -4.86 -8.00 -7.55
C SER A 133 -5.90 -8.84 -6.79
N ALA A 134 -6.30 -8.41 -5.60
CA ALA A 134 -7.34 -9.05 -4.80
C ALA A 134 -8.77 -8.70 -5.26
N GLY A 135 -8.93 -7.70 -6.15
CA GLY A 135 -10.23 -7.25 -6.68
C GLY A 135 -10.74 -5.96 -6.06
N GLY A 136 -9.89 -5.26 -5.31
CA GLY A 136 -10.20 -3.98 -4.69
C GLY A 136 -10.42 -2.84 -5.69
N PRO A 137 -11.09 -1.76 -5.28
CA PRO A 137 -11.35 -0.62 -6.14
C PRO A 137 -10.09 0.19 -6.38
N ILE A 138 -9.97 0.79 -7.56
CA ILE A 138 -8.93 1.76 -7.86
C ILE A 138 -9.36 3.12 -7.28
N CYS A 139 -8.54 3.65 -6.37
CA CYS A 139 -8.74 4.97 -5.79
C CYS A 139 -7.71 5.95 -6.33
N SER A 140 -8.14 7.19 -6.59
CA SER A 140 -7.17 8.26 -6.85
C SER A 140 -6.22 8.40 -5.66
N PRO A 141 -4.91 8.53 -5.86
CA PRO A 141 -3.98 8.71 -4.76
C PRO A 141 -4.23 9.96 -3.90
N ALA A 142 -5.01 10.91 -4.41
CA ALA A 142 -5.46 12.09 -3.67
C ALA A 142 -6.71 11.81 -2.81
N SER A 143 -7.34 10.64 -2.95
CA SER A 143 -8.49 10.26 -2.12
C SER A 143 -8.02 9.94 -0.69
N ARG A 144 -8.74 10.49 0.28
CA ARG A 144 -8.45 10.30 1.70
C ARG A 144 -9.27 9.13 2.24
N VAL A 145 -8.88 7.91 1.82
CA VAL A 145 -9.60 6.68 2.15
C VAL A 145 -8.64 5.54 2.47
N LEU A 146 -9.14 4.59 3.25
CA LEU A 146 -8.57 3.25 3.42
C LEU A 146 -9.51 2.22 2.78
N ILE A 147 -8.95 1.11 2.34
CA ILE A 147 -9.67 0.01 1.71
C ILE A 147 -9.45 -1.23 2.59
N ILE A 148 -10.54 -1.86 3.00
CA ILE A 148 -10.53 -3.15 3.68
C ILE A 148 -10.93 -4.20 2.64
N GLU A 149 -9.99 -5.02 2.23
CA GLU A 149 -10.13 -5.97 1.11
C GLU A 149 -9.89 -7.40 1.59
N PRO A 150 -10.90 -8.28 1.59
CA PRO A 150 -10.70 -9.70 1.90
C PRO A 150 -10.04 -10.44 0.72
N ILE A 151 -9.11 -11.33 1.03
CA ILE A 151 -8.41 -12.16 0.04
C ILE A 151 -9.12 -13.49 -0.08
N SER A 152 -9.63 -13.80 -1.28
CA SER A 152 -10.34 -15.05 -1.57
C SER A 152 -11.42 -15.39 -0.52
N PRO A 153 -12.40 -14.51 -0.26
CA PRO A 153 -13.38 -14.73 0.79
C PRO A 153 -14.33 -15.89 0.43
N HIS A 154 -14.64 -16.71 1.43
CA HIS A 154 -15.66 -17.74 1.34
C HIS A 154 -17.08 -17.17 1.54
N ASN A 155 -17.21 -16.02 2.18
CA ASN A 155 -18.46 -15.28 2.31
C ASN A 155 -18.81 -14.63 0.96
N LEU A 156 -19.74 -15.20 0.20
CA LEU A 156 -20.04 -14.77 -1.18
C LEU A 156 -20.62 -13.35 -1.29
N ASN A 157 -21.15 -12.81 -0.22
CA ASN A 157 -21.74 -11.46 -0.15
C ASN A 157 -20.80 -10.36 0.36
N VAL A 158 -19.57 -10.72 0.73
CA VAL A 158 -18.57 -9.74 1.16
C VAL A 158 -18.01 -9.02 -0.05
N ARG A 159 -17.76 -7.73 0.12
CA ARG A 159 -17.14 -6.85 -0.88
C ARG A 159 -16.08 -5.99 -0.22
N PRO A 160 -15.14 -5.44 -0.97
CA PRO A 160 -14.23 -4.42 -0.45
C PRO A 160 -15.00 -3.27 0.18
N LEU A 161 -14.55 -2.84 1.35
CA LEU A 161 -15.14 -1.72 2.07
C LEU A 161 -14.17 -0.54 2.03
N VAL A 162 -14.65 0.61 1.57
CA VAL A 162 -13.90 1.88 1.56
C VAL A 162 -14.36 2.72 2.74
N VAL A 163 -13.41 3.13 3.58
CA VAL A 163 -13.64 3.93 4.78
C VAL A 163 -12.79 5.21 4.75
N PRO A 164 -13.12 6.25 5.54
CA PRO A 164 -12.25 7.42 5.67
C PRO A 164 -10.82 7.04 6.12
N GLU A 165 -9.80 7.77 5.68
CA GLU A 165 -8.41 7.52 6.10
C GLU A 165 -8.18 7.66 7.61
N THR A 166 -9.08 8.35 8.30
CA THR A 166 -9.06 8.54 9.76
C THR A 166 -9.59 7.35 10.54
N ALA A 167 -10.18 6.36 9.87
CA ALA A 167 -10.73 5.17 10.51
C ALA A 167 -9.63 4.37 11.23
N VAL A 168 -9.98 3.84 12.39
CA VAL A 168 -9.15 2.89 13.16
C VAL A 168 -9.69 1.49 12.94
N ILE A 169 -8.84 0.60 12.44
CA ILE A 169 -9.20 -0.77 12.06
C ILE A 169 -8.49 -1.73 13.00
N ASP A 170 -9.25 -2.44 13.84
CA ASP A 170 -8.72 -3.51 14.67
C ASP A 170 -8.98 -4.87 14.01
N ILE A 171 -7.97 -5.73 13.99
CA ILE A 171 -7.98 -7.03 13.34
C ILE A 171 -7.54 -8.09 14.32
N SER A 172 -8.34 -9.14 14.48
CA SER A 172 -7.96 -10.36 15.18
C SER A 172 -8.35 -11.57 14.34
N VAL A 173 -7.64 -12.68 14.52
CA VAL A 173 -7.88 -13.87 13.71
C VAL A 173 -8.24 -15.09 14.57
N LYS A 174 -9.07 -15.97 14.02
CA LYS A 174 -9.29 -17.32 14.49
C LYS A 174 -8.67 -18.26 13.46
N SER A 175 -7.65 -18.99 13.86
CA SER A 175 -6.92 -19.94 13.03
C SER A 175 -6.82 -21.29 13.70
N ARG A 176 -6.69 -22.36 12.92
CA ARG A 176 -6.27 -23.69 13.40
C ARG A 176 -4.75 -23.82 13.43
N ASP A 177 -4.06 -22.95 12.70
CA ASP A 177 -2.60 -22.86 12.68
C ASP A 177 -2.14 -21.93 13.82
N ASP A 178 -0.99 -22.20 14.39
CA ASP A 178 -0.45 -21.44 15.53
C ASP A 178 0.02 -20.02 15.13
N SER A 179 0.20 -19.79 13.84
CA SER A 179 0.71 -18.53 13.31
C SER A 179 -0.07 -18.03 12.09
N VAL A 180 0.09 -16.75 11.83
CA VAL A 180 -0.35 -16.06 10.61
C VAL A 180 0.82 -15.28 10.03
N ILE A 181 0.74 -14.97 8.73
CA ILE A 181 1.69 -14.11 8.06
C ILE A 181 1.14 -12.70 8.04
N CYS A 182 1.92 -11.74 8.52
CA CYS A 182 1.62 -10.32 8.40
C CYS A 182 2.62 -9.69 7.41
N THR A 183 2.13 -8.82 6.54
CA THR A 183 3.03 -8.03 5.67
C THR A 183 2.73 -6.55 5.81
N MET A 184 3.76 -5.73 5.68
CA MET A 184 3.69 -4.27 5.62
C MET A 184 4.47 -3.83 4.39
N ASP A 185 3.78 -3.44 3.32
CA ASP A 185 4.35 -3.33 1.97
C ASP A 185 5.07 -4.64 1.58
N ASN A 186 6.37 -4.57 1.26
CA ASN A 186 7.19 -5.73 0.86
C ASN A 186 7.90 -6.44 2.04
N ARG A 187 7.55 -6.16 3.29
CA ARG A 187 8.18 -6.76 4.49
C ARG A 187 7.24 -7.77 5.11
N THR A 188 7.73 -8.97 5.34
CA THR A 188 6.96 -10.10 5.85
C THR A 188 7.41 -10.47 7.26
N MET A 189 6.47 -10.79 8.12
CA MET A 189 6.71 -11.32 9.46
C MET A 189 5.70 -12.41 9.79
N SER A 190 6.10 -13.33 10.67
CA SER A 190 5.20 -14.31 11.27
C SER A 190 4.73 -13.81 12.64
N LEU A 191 3.43 -13.91 12.90
CA LEU A 191 2.83 -13.57 14.17
C LEU A 191 2.09 -14.79 14.72
N PRO A 192 2.05 -14.99 16.05
CA PRO A 192 1.12 -15.95 16.65
C PRO A 192 -0.33 -15.62 16.25
N SER A 193 -1.15 -16.64 16.02
CA SER A 193 -2.57 -16.44 15.69
C SER A 193 -3.38 -15.76 16.82
N SER A 194 -2.83 -15.71 18.03
CA SER A 194 -3.40 -14.95 19.16
C SER A 194 -3.10 -13.46 19.14
N ALA A 195 -2.20 -13.01 18.27
CA ALA A 195 -1.89 -11.59 18.11
C ALA A 195 -3.06 -10.83 17.48
N SER A 196 -3.14 -9.54 17.78
CA SER A 196 -4.06 -8.61 17.13
C SER A 196 -3.30 -7.43 16.54
N LEU A 197 -3.86 -6.86 15.48
CA LEU A 197 -3.33 -5.68 14.83
C LEU A 197 -4.32 -4.53 14.95
N ARG A 198 -3.81 -3.34 15.23
CA ARG A 198 -4.52 -2.09 15.05
C ARG A 198 -3.86 -1.33 13.91
N VAL A 199 -4.62 -1.04 12.87
CA VAL A 199 -4.17 -0.29 11.69
C VAL A 199 -4.90 1.05 11.65
N SER A 200 -4.15 2.12 11.52
CA SER A 200 -4.66 3.48 11.43
C SER A 200 -3.77 4.33 10.53
N MET A 201 -4.19 5.54 10.22
CA MET A 201 -3.34 6.52 9.55
C MET A 201 -2.14 6.88 10.45
N ALA A 202 -0.95 6.97 9.89
CA ALA A 202 0.24 7.47 10.58
C ALA A 202 0.11 8.97 10.90
N GLN A 203 0.88 9.45 11.89
CA GLN A 203 0.91 10.87 12.25
C GLN A 203 1.71 11.74 11.25
N PHE A 204 2.33 11.11 10.27
CA PHE A 204 3.05 11.79 9.20
C PHE A 204 2.62 11.26 7.83
N SER A 205 2.79 12.07 6.80
CA SER A 205 2.62 11.69 5.40
C SER A 205 3.97 11.52 4.72
N LEU A 206 4.03 10.63 3.74
CA LEU A 206 5.17 10.55 2.86
C LEU A 206 5.05 11.61 1.77
N LYS A 207 6.07 12.44 1.62
CA LYS A 207 6.13 13.43 0.54
C LYS A 207 6.70 12.82 -0.73
N ARG A 208 5.96 12.95 -1.82
CA ARG A 208 6.37 12.50 -3.15
C ARG A 208 6.49 13.70 -4.09
N ILE A 209 7.59 13.76 -4.82
CA ILE A 209 7.72 14.71 -5.93
C ILE A 209 6.96 14.13 -7.12
N ARG A 210 6.05 14.93 -7.68
CA ARG A 210 5.33 14.63 -8.91
C ARG A 210 5.69 15.65 -9.98
N LEU A 211 6.15 15.19 -11.13
CA LEU A 211 6.44 16.07 -12.27
C LEU A 211 5.11 16.62 -12.83
N SER A 212 5.13 17.86 -13.32
CA SER A 212 3.93 18.55 -13.79
C SER A 212 3.21 17.85 -14.96
N ARG A 213 3.92 17.01 -15.72
CA ARG A 213 3.37 16.20 -16.82
C ARG A 213 2.75 14.87 -16.37
N SER A 214 3.02 14.43 -15.15
CA SER A 214 2.50 13.17 -14.60
C SER A 214 0.99 13.26 -14.35
N SER A 215 0.26 12.22 -14.71
CA SER A 215 -1.19 12.10 -14.48
C SER A 215 -1.53 10.68 -14.08
N PHE A 216 -2.24 10.53 -12.95
CA PHE A 216 -2.74 9.23 -12.48
C PHE A 216 -3.60 8.52 -13.54
N VAL A 217 -4.49 9.26 -14.22
CA VAL A 217 -5.35 8.69 -15.27
C VAL A 217 -4.52 8.19 -16.46
N LYS A 218 -3.51 8.98 -16.90
CA LYS A 218 -2.59 8.52 -17.96
C LYS A 218 -1.83 7.25 -17.53
N ALA A 219 -1.39 7.21 -16.27
CA ALA A 219 -0.73 6.03 -15.73
C ALA A 219 -1.66 4.80 -15.71
N LEU A 220 -2.93 4.94 -15.33
CA LEU A 220 -3.92 3.86 -15.39
C LEU A 220 -4.07 3.33 -16.83
N VAL A 221 -4.31 4.22 -17.80
CA VAL A 221 -4.50 3.82 -19.19
C VAL A 221 -3.28 3.09 -19.72
N SER A 222 -2.08 3.66 -19.53
CA SER A 222 -0.85 3.09 -20.09
C SER A 222 -0.37 1.80 -19.42
N LYS A 223 -0.67 1.61 -18.11
CA LYS A 223 -0.16 0.46 -17.35
C LYS A 223 -1.15 -0.69 -17.26
N LEU A 224 -2.44 -0.39 -17.21
CA LEU A 224 -3.49 -1.40 -17.09
C LEU A 224 -4.18 -1.68 -18.43
N PHE A 225 -3.76 -1.01 -19.52
CA PHE A 225 -4.44 -1.10 -20.81
C PHE A 225 -5.94 -0.82 -20.67
N TRP A 226 -6.27 0.18 -19.85
CA TRP A 226 -7.63 0.47 -19.44
C TRP A 226 -8.54 0.78 -20.62
N GLY A 227 -9.52 -0.11 -20.85
CA GLY A 227 -10.47 0.04 -21.96
C GLY A 227 -9.93 -0.40 -23.32
N GLU A 228 -8.70 -0.93 -23.41
CA GLU A 228 -8.21 -1.50 -24.66
C GLU A 228 -8.93 -2.82 -24.96
N ASP A 229 -9.59 -2.88 -26.13
CA ASP A 229 -10.15 -4.10 -26.65
C ASP A 229 -9.13 -4.70 -27.64
N ILE A 230 -8.58 -5.87 -27.28
CA ILE A 230 -7.60 -6.60 -28.10
C ILE A 230 -8.17 -6.87 -29.53
N ARG A 231 -9.49 -6.94 -29.67
CA ARG A 231 -10.16 -7.15 -30.98
C ARG A 231 -10.04 -5.94 -31.92
N ASN A 232 -9.83 -4.73 -31.37
CA ASN A 232 -9.73 -3.49 -32.15
C ASN A 232 -8.29 -3.10 -32.52
N ASN A 233 -7.28 -3.85 -32.07
CA ASN A 233 -5.87 -3.58 -32.39
C ASN A 233 -5.43 -3.99 -33.80
N GLY A 234 -6.37 -4.39 -34.67
CA GLY A 234 -6.13 -4.71 -36.07
C GLY A 234 -6.34 -3.55 -37.09
N GLU A 235 -6.81 -2.39 -36.61
CA GLU A 235 -7.08 -1.23 -37.47
C GLU A 235 -6.44 0.06 -36.87
N LYS A 236 -5.11 0.18 -36.99
CA LYS A 236 -4.40 1.48 -37.00
C LYS A 236 -3.19 1.39 -37.89
#